data_79ea717a1f9738c95bbfe5372e53a1c1
#
_entry.id   79ea717a1f9738c95bbfe5372e53a1c1
#
_cell.length_a   1.000
_cell.length_b   1.000
_cell.length_c   1.000
_cell.angle_alpha   90.00
_cell.angle_beta   90.00
_cell.angle_gamma   90.00
#
_symmetry.space_group_name_H-M   'P 1'
#
loop_
_entity.id
_entity.type
_entity.pdbx_description
1 polymer ?
#
loop_
_entity_poly.entity_id
_entity_poly.type
_entity_poly.pdbx_seq_one_letter_code
_entity_poly.pdbx_strand_id
1 'polypeptide(L)'
;MKPIVRRGLGLLVIIIFSVIWMLSASMSRKDLRVRTCTGKETLDVIVKDSTERRFVEKEDIENWLEAEYRAYAGLRLDSVDLARIERIILGHSAVKTCQAWLTDDGSLHVELTQREPVLRFNEASNGYYSDADGFIFPLQSRFSVDVPVVEGAIPMSIPRGYKGEPATEQERVWLGQMLALTAHMNGGIWKTNIRHMNVEKSGNIILYPLEGKERFIFGAPVRIPEKFGLMEKYYTAVVPAVDAGKYSCVDLRYRGQLICR
;
A
#
# COMPACT_ATOMS: atom_id res chain seq x y z
N MET A 1 -6.25 66.71 27.72
CA MET A 1 -5.90 65.46 28.51
C MET A 1 -4.38 65.31 28.44
N LYS A 2 -3.72 65.26 29.59
CA LYS A 2 -2.25 65.15 29.68
C LYS A 2 -1.77 63.81 29.04
N PRO A 3 -0.63 63.74 28.33
CA PRO A 3 -0.15 62.57 27.61
C PRO A 3 0.02 61.33 28.51
N ILE A 4 0.22 61.53 29.79
CA ILE A 4 0.33 60.47 30.81
C ILE A 4 -0.97 59.68 30.98
N VAL A 5 -2.13 60.35 30.96
CA VAL A 5 -3.46 59.77 31.10
C VAL A 5 -3.79 58.88 29.88
N ARG A 6 -3.35 59.30 28.70
CA ARG A 6 -3.55 58.55 27.45
C ARG A 6 -2.72 57.28 27.39
N ARG A 7 -1.49 57.32 27.94
CA ARG A 7 -0.61 56.11 28.05
C ARG A 7 -1.14 55.12 29.10
N GLY A 8 -1.66 55.62 30.21
CA GLY A 8 -2.29 54.78 31.25
C GLY A 8 -3.57 54.07 30.76
N LEU A 9 -4.39 54.80 29.98
CA LEU A 9 -5.61 54.20 29.39
C LEU A 9 -5.28 53.11 28.36
N GLY A 10 -4.25 53.29 27.55
CA GLY A 10 -3.79 52.30 26.58
C GLY A 10 -3.28 50.99 27.24
N LEU A 11 -2.49 51.15 28.31
CA LEU A 11 -2.02 50.02 29.11
C LEU A 11 -3.19 49.22 29.76
N LEU A 12 -4.18 49.92 30.27
CA LEU A 12 -5.35 49.33 30.91
C LEU A 12 -6.19 48.53 29.91
N VAL A 13 -6.35 49.04 28.68
CA VAL A 13 -7.03 48.33 27.59
C VAL A 13 -6.29 47.06 27.22
N ILE A 14 -4.96 47.07 27.09
CA ILE A 14 -4.14 45.90 26.77
C ILE A 14 -4.26 44.82 27.87
N ILE A 15 -4.24 45.24 29.15
CA ILE A 15 -4.42 44.31 30.27
C ILE A 15 -5.79 43.67 30.23
N ILE A 16 -6.86 44.44 30.00
CA ILE A 16 -8.22 43.90 29.88
C ILE A 16 -8.31 42.91 28.74
N PHE A 17 -7.77 43.24 27.56
CA PHE A 17 -7.76 42.28 26.42
C PHE A 17 -6.97 41.04 26.72
N SER A 18 -5.81 41.12 27.37
CA SER A 18 -5.03 39.93 27.74
C SER A 18 -5.75 39.06 28.76
N VAL A 19 -6.44 39.64 29.72
CA VAL A 19 -7.27 38.89 30.71
C VAL A 19 -8.47 38.24 30.05
N ILE A 20 -9.17 38.92 29.15
CA ILE A 20 -10.30 38.35 28.38
C ILE A 20 -9.81 37.19 27.52
N TRP A 21 -8.66 37.35 26.83
CA TRP A 21 -8.08 36.29 26.01
C TRP A 21 -7.66 35.08 26.85
N MET A 22 -7.06 35.31 28.02
CA MET A 22 -6.66 34.27 28.96
C MET A 22 -7.85 33.53 29.55
N LEU A 23 -8.93 34.23 29.89
CA LEU A 23 -10.18 33.64 30.36
C LEU A 23 -10.88 32.87 29.25
N SER A 24 -10.95 33.40 28.04
CA SER A 24 -11.52 32.70 26.88
C SER A 24 -10.76 31.42 26.56
N ALA A 25 -9.42 31.46 26.55
CA ALA A 25 -8.58 30.27 26.35
C ALA A 25 -8.74 29.24 27.48
N SER A 26 -8.94 29.71 28.72
CA SER A 26 -9.18 28.82 29.87
C SER A 26 -10.57 28.17 29.82
N MET A 27 -11.58 28.90 29.38
CA MET A 27 -12.95 28.36 29.22
C MET A 27 -12.99 27.35 28.08
N SER A 28 -12.35 27.62 26.95
CA SER A 28 -12.25 26.68 25.83
C SER A 28 -11.57 25.38 26.23
N ARG A 29 -10.50 25.44 27.04
CA ARG A 29 -9.83 24.22 27.57
C ARG A 29 -10.69 23.47 28.58
N LYS A 30 -11.52 24.12 29.35
CA LYS A 30 -12.44 23.48 30.30
C LYS A 30 -13.56 22.74 29.57
N ASP A 31 -14.09 23.32 28.50
CA ASP A 31 -15.13 22.70 27.68
C ASP A 31 -14.60 21.41 26.98
N LEU A 32 -13.40 21.45 26.43
CA LEU A 32 -12.75 20.27 25.83
C LEU A 32 -12.52 19.15 26.87
N ARG A 33 -12.27 19.50 28.14
CA ARG A 33 -12.06 18.52 29.22
C ARG A 33 -13.33 17.81 29.68
N VAL A 34 -14.50 18.39 29.44
CA VAL A 34 -15.79 17.79 29.81
C VAL A 34 -16.36 16.93 28.70
N ARG A 35 -15.97 17.18 27.45
CA ARG A 35 -16.45 16.41 26.31
C ARG A 35 -15.76 15.03 26.24
N THR A 36 -16.55 14.04 25.92
CA THR A 36 -16.09 12.64 25.80
C THR A 36 -16.14 12.19 24.35
N CYS A 37 -15.24 11.28 23.99
CA CYS A 37 -15.26 10.62 22.69
C CYS A 37 -16.54 9.77 22.58
N THR A 38 -17.33 10.00 21.58
CA THR A 38 -18.61 9.29 21.35
C THR A 38 -18.38 7.87 20.78
N GLY A 39 -17.17 7.56 20.39
CA GLY A 39 -16.78 6.22 19.98
C GLY A 39 -17.36 5.80 18.61
N LYS A 40 -17.91 4.61 18.57
CA LYS A 40 -18.33 3.93 17.34
C LYS A 40 -19.41 4.68 16.54
N GLU A 41 -20.33 5.36 17.22
CA GLU A 41 -21.49 6.02 16.59
C GLU A 41 -21.07 7.19 15.68
N THR A 42 -19.98 7.86 16.00
CA THR A 42 -19.47 9.03 15.27
C THR A 42 -18.11 8.81 14.64
N LEU A 43 -17.69 7.56 14.49
CA LEU A 43 -16.46 7.23 13.75
C LEU A 43 -16.65 7.55 12.27
N ASP A 44 -15.82 8.44 11.76
CA ASP A 44 -15.75 8.76 10.35
C ASP A 44 -14.43 8.23 9.76
N VAL A 45 -14.51 7.46 8.68
CA VAL A 45 -13.37 6.82 8.04
C VAL A 45 -13.23 7.30 6.60
N ILE A 46 -12.13 7.95 6.33
CA ILE A 46 -11.76 8.47 5.03
C ILE A 46 -10.63 7.61 4.44
N VAL A 47 -10.94 6.87 3.37
CA VAL A 47 -9.94 6.10 2.63
C VAL A 47 -9.57 6.89 1.37
N LYS A 48 -8.33 7.44 1.33
CA LYS A 48 -7.91 8.39 0.29
C LYS A 48 -7.79 7.79 -1.11
N ASP A 49 -7.34 6.53 -1.22
CA ASP A 49 -6.91 5.95 -2.50
C ASP A 49 -7.89 4.90 -3.05
N SER A 50 -9.10 4.82 -2.50
CA SER A 50 -10.05 3.78 -2.89
C SER A 50 -11.05 4.24 -3.94
N THR A 51 -10.66 4.22 -5.21
CA THR A 51 -11.63 4.39 -6.29
C THR A 51 -12.40 3.11 -6.64
N GLU A 52 -11.81 1.93 -6.49
CA GLU A 52 -12.47 0.66 -6.91
C GLU A 52 -12.24 -0.54 -5.95
N ARG A 53 -11.28 -0.50 -5.03
CA ARG A 53 -10.89 -1.68 -4.24
C ARG A 53 -10.67 -1.32 -2.78
N ARG A 54 -11.59 -1.70 -1.92
CA ARG A 54 -11.49 -1.47 -0.48
C ARG A 54 -11.06 -2.75 0.23
N PHE A 55 -9.81 -2.80 0.70
CA PHE A 55 -9.32 -3.86 1.60
C PHE A 55 -9.72 -3.62 3.05
N VAL A 56 -9.96 -2.36 3.41
CA VAL A 56 -10.30 -1.93 4.75
C VAL A 56 -11.60 -1.13 4.69
N GLU A 57 -12.59 -1.55 5.45
CA GLU A 57 -13.86 -0.89 5.61
C GLU A 57 -13.98 -0.28 7.02
N LYS A 58 -14.98 0.58 7.21
CA LYS A 58 -15.24 1.21 8.51
C LYS A 58 -15.44 0.16 9.61
N GLU A 59 -16.17 -0.90 9.31
CA GLU A 59 -16.47 -2.00 10.24
C GLU A 59 -15.20 -2.74 10.70
N ASP A 60 -14.18 -2.83 9.84
CA ASP A 60 -12.90 -3.43 10.21
C ASP A 60 -12.19 -2.58 11.27
N ILE A 61 -12.14 -1.26 11.08
CA ILE A 61 -11.54 -0.32 12.03
C ILE A 61 -12.30 -0.34 13.36
N GLU A 62 -13.62 -0.34 13.31
CA GLU A 62 -14.45 -0.46 14.52
C GLU A 62 -14.12 -1.72 15.31
N ASN A 63 -14.02 -2.87 14.62
CA ASN A 63 -13.70 -4.15 15.24
C ASN A 63 -12.29 -4.18 15.83
N TRP A 64 -11.30 -3.60 15.13
CA TRP A 64 -9.93 -3.53 15.62
C TRP A 64 -9.80 -2.66 16.87
N LEU A 65 -10.43 -1.49 16.85
CA LEU A 65 -10.45 -0.60 18.02
C LEU A 65 -11.22 -1.20 19.20
N GLU A 66 -12.33 -1.90 18.94
CA GLU A 66 -13.07 -2.58 19.98
C GLU A 66 -12.27 -3.72 20.61
N ALA A 67 -11.50 -4.46 19.81
CA ALA A 67 -10.69 -5.57 20.31
C ALA A 67 -9.46 -5.10 21.12
N GLU A 68 -8.79 -4.03 20.67
CA GLU A 68 -7.49 -3.65 21.22
C GLU A 68 -7.51 -2.38 22.09
N TYR A 69 -8.51 -1.50 21.90
CA TYR A 69 -8.62 -0.26 22.65
C TYR A 69 -10.09 0.12 22.92
N ARG A 70 -10.90 -0.81 23.35
CA ARG A 70 -12.34 -0.63 23.65
C ARG A 70 -12.63 0.59 24.53
N ALA A 71 -11.72 0.92 25.44
CA ALA A 71 -11.88 2.02 26.39
C ALA A 71 -11.84 3.42 25.78
N TYR A 72 -11.50 3.61 24.49
CA TYR A 72 -11.44 4.94 23.89
C TYR A 72 -12.80 5.64 23.85
N ALA A 73 -13.87 4.87 23.68
CA ALA A 73 -15.23 5.38 23.74
C ALA A 73 -15.61 5.76 25.19
N GLY A 74 -16.08 6.98 25.37
CA GLY A 74 -16.41 7.52 26.68
C GLY A 74 -15.24 8.17 27.44
N LEU A 75 -13.99 8.09 26.93
CA LEU A 75 -12.88 8.85 27.49
C LEU A 75 -13.04 10.34 27.20
N ARG A 76 -12.50 11.17 28.08
CA ARG A 76 -12.37 12.60 27.82
C ARG A 76 -11.49 12.83 26.59
N LEU A 77 -11.80 13.84 25.79
CA LEU A 77 -11.09 14.10 24.54
C LEU A 77 -9.58 14.28 24.74
N ASP A 78 -9.17 14.91 25.84
CA ASP A 78 -7.76 15.11 26.18
C ASP A 78 -7.06 13.84 26.70
N SER A 79 -7.79 12.78 26.91
CA SER A 79 -7.29 11.50 27.46
C SER A 79 -7.29 10.36 26.45
N VAL A 80 -7.81 10.59 25.23
CA VAL A 80 -7.77 9.61 24.15
C VAL A 80 -6.36 9.55 23.57
N ASP A 81 -5.76 8.35 23.57
CA ASP A 81 -4.45 8.10 22.97
C ASP A 81 -4.61 7.87 21.46
N LEU A 82 -4.58 8.96 20.67
CA LEU A 82 -4.66 8.92 19.21
C LEU A 82 -3.49 8.14 18.59
N ALA A 83 -2.29 8.27 19.14
CA ALA A 83 -1.13 7.53 18.65
C ALA A 83 -1.28 6.01 18.85
N ARG A 84 -2.01 5.58 19.87
CA ARG A 84 -2.39 4.17 20.06
C ARG A 84 -3.40 3.73 19.00
N ILE A 85 -4.40 4.54 18.69
CA ILE A 85 -5.39 4.27 17.63
C ILE A 85 -4.66 4.09 16.29
N GLU A 86 -3.79 5.03 15.93
CA GLU A 86 -3.00 4.94 14.69
C GLU A 86 -2.12 3.68 14.65
N ARG A 87 -1.45 3.34 15.75
CA ARG A 87 -0.63 2.11 15.84
C ARG A 87 -1.46 0.83 15.66
N ILE A 88 -2.65 0.76 16.23
CA ILE A 88 -3.55 -0.38 16.05
C ILE A 88 -3.90 -0.53 14.57
N ILE A 89 -4.33 0.54 13.93
CA ILE A 89 -4.75 0.53 12.53
C ILE A 89 -3.56 0.23 11.60
N LEU A 90 -2.40 0.86 11.80
CA LEU A 90 -1.15 0.57 11.07
C LEU A 90 -0.63 -0.86 11.33
N GLY A 91 -1.04 -1.47 12.45
CA GLY A 91 -0.79 -2.87 12.74
C GLY A 91 -1.40 -3.81 11.71
N HIS A 92 -2.41 -3.40 10.96
CA HIS A 92 -3.05 -4.21 9.92
C HIS A 92 -2.33 -4.07 8.57
N SER A 93 -2.03 -5.21 7.97
CA SER A 93 -1.12 -5.32 6.82
C SER A 93 -1.58 -4.62 5.55
N ALA A 94 -2.89 -4.41 5.40
CA ALA A 94 -3.48 -3.71 4.26
C ALA A 94 -3.38 -2.17 4.37
N VAL A 95 -3.02 -1.63 5.54
CA VAL A 95 -2.92 -0.19 5.76
C VAL A 95 -1.49 0.28 5.49
N LYS A 96 -1.33 1.34 4.68
CA LYS A 96 -0.05 1.97 4.38
C LYS A 96 0.24 3.16 5.29
N THR A 97 -0.74 4.06 5.43
CA THR A 97 -0.66 5.23 6.31
C THR A 97 -1.97 5.38 7.08
N CYS A 98 -1.88 5.98 8.26
CA CYS A 98 -3.05 6.29 9.07
C CYS A 98 -2.82 7.58 9.84
N GLN A 99 -3.83 8.45 9.90
CA GLN A 99 -3.90 9.61 10.77
C GLN A 99 -5.25 9.60 11.48
N ALA A 100 -5.23 9.86 12.78
CA ALA A 100 -6.44 9.94 13.58
C ALA A 100 -6.51 11.30 14.29
N TRP A 101 -7.71 11.88 14.36
CA TRP A 101 -7.97 13.10 15.12
C TRP A 101 -9.37 13.11 15.70
N LEU A 102 -9.55 13.93 16.70
CA LEU A 102 -10.85 14.18 17.33
C LEU A 102 -11.33 15.59 16.98
N THR A 103 -12.62 15.72 16.78
CA THR A 103 -13.30 17.00 16.66
C THR A 103 -13.93 17.42 17.99
N ASP A 104 -14.25 18.70 18.12
CA ASP A 104 -14.78 19.27 19.37
C ASP A 104 -16.11 18.67 19.82
N ASP A 105 -16.85 18.04 18.91
CA ASP A 105 -18.11 17.33 19.19
C ASP A 105 -17.90 15.91 19.73
N GLY A 106 -16.65 15.44 19.80
CA GLY A 106 -16.30 14.12 20.28
C GLY A 106 -16.19 13.04 19.20
N SER A 107 -16.33 13.40 17.93
CA SER A 107 -16.21 12.47 16.80
C SER A 107 -14.76 12.09 16.54
N LEU A 108 -14.51 10.80 16.36
CA LEU A 108 -13.21 10.28 15.94
C LEU A 108 -13.17 10.18 14.41
N HIS A 109 -12.19 10.84 13.82
CA HIS A 109 -11.90 10.76 12.40
C HIS A 109 -10.63 9.95 12.18
N VAL A 110 -10.68 9.06 11.21
CA VAL A 110 -9.53 8.25 10.77
C VAL A 110 -9.37 8.40 9.28
N GLU A 111 -8.25 8.93 8.87
CA GLU A 111 -7.84 9.03 7.47
C GLU A 111 -6.75 7.99 7.22
N LEU A 112 -6.92 7.16 6.22
CA LEU A 112 -5.95 6.14 5.88
C LEU A 112 -5.74 5.99 4.37
N THR A 113 -4.56 5.49 4.01
CA THR A 113 -4.27 4.96 2.66
C THR A 113 -4.05 3.47 2.76
N GLN A 114 -4.51 2.74 1.75
CA GLN A 114 -4.32 1.29 1.66
C GLN A 114 -3.06 0.96 0.87
N ARG A 115 -2.52 -0.25 1.04
CA ARG A 115 -1.47 -0.79 0.19
C ARG A 115 -2.07 -1.28 -1.11
N GLU A 116 -1.43 -0.91 -2.22
CA GLU A 116 -1.79 -1.40 -3.54
C GLU A 116 -0.87 -2.55 -3.95
N PRO A 117 -1.36 -3.79 -4.01
CA PRO A 117 -0.55 -4.89 -4.49
C PRO A 117 -0.26 -4.74 -5.99
N VAL A 118 1.00 -4.99 -6.35
CA VAL A 118 1.46 -5.00 -7.76
C VAL A 118 1.93 -6.39 -8.20
N LEU A 119 2.26 -7.26 -7.23
CA LEU A 119 2.63 -8.66 -7.46
C LEU A 119 1.95 -9.54 -6.41
N ARG A 120 1.59 -10.74 -6.84
CA ARG A 120 1.15 -11.84 -5.98
C ARG A 120 2.15 -12.98 -6.08
N PHE A 121 2.55 -13.51 -4.94
CA PHE A 121 3.39 -14.69 -4.83
C PHE A 121 2.57 -15.86 -4.30
N ASN A 122 2.64 -17.02 -4.99
CA ASN A 122 2.01 -18.23 -4.55
C ASN A 122 3.10 -19.27 -4.25
N GLU A 123 3.29 -19.58 -2.99
CA GLU A 123 4.11 -20.69 -2.53
C GLU A 123 3.21 -21.77 -1.93
N ALA A 124 3.27 -22.97 -2.40
CA ALA A 124 2.57 -24.19 -1.93
C ALA A 124 1.43 -24.01 -0.91
N SER A 125 1.71 -23.52 0.30
CA SER A 125 0.74 -23.28 1.38
C SER A 125 0.71 -21.82 1.87
N ASN A 126 1.50 -20.94 1.25
CA ASN A 126 1.65 -19.54 1.67
C ASN A 126 1.52 -18.63 0.47
N GLY A 127 0.60 -17.67 0.53
CA GLY A 127 0.45 -16.65 -0.50
C GLY A 127 0.62 -15.28 0.12
N TYR A 128 1.26 -14.39 -0.62
CA TYR A 128 1.45 -13.00 -0.18
C TYR A 128 1.49 -12.05 -1.36
N TYR A 129 1.23 -10.78 -1.07
CA TYR A 129 1.35 -9.68 -2.01
C TYR A 129 2.64 -8.89 -1.76
N SER A 130 3.08 -8.16 -2.78
CA SER A 130 4.02 -7.05 -2.63
C SER A 130 3.41 -5.80 -3.25
N ASP A 131 3.56 -4.64 -2.57
CA ASP A 131 3.31 -3.34 -3.17
C ASP A 131 4.52 -2.85 -3.99
N ALA A 132 4.38 -1.68 -4.63
CA ALA A 132 5.43 -1.09 -5.46
C ALA A 132 6.69 -0.67 -4.67
N ASP A 133 6.56 -0.47 -3.37
CA ASP A 133 7.67 -0.10 -2.47
C ASP A 133 8.45 -1.35 -1.99
N GLY A 134 7.99 -2.56 -2.33
CA GLY A 134 8.61 -3.81 -1.90
C GLY A 134 8.16 -4.29 -0.52
N PHE A 135 7.10 -3.71 0.03
CA PHE A 135 6.52 -4.20 1.26
C PHE A 135 5.68 -5.45 0.99
N ILE A 136 5.98 -6.52 1.72
CA ILE A 136 5.30 -7.81 1.64
C ILE A 136 4.18 -7.86 2.68
N PHE A 137 3.02 -8.38 2.28
CA PHE A 137 1.88 -8.58 3.18
C PHE A 137 1.03 -9.78 2.76
N PRO A 138 0.33 -10.45 3.70
CA PRO A 138 -0.44 -11.65 3.42
C PRO A 138 -1.62 -11.37 2.50
N LEU A 139 -2.08 -12.41 1.81
CA LEU A 139 -3.31 -12.36 1.02
C LEU A 139 -4.50 -11.99 1.92
N GLN A 140 -5.39 -11.17 1.40
CA GLN A 140 -6.61 -10.77 2.09
C GLN A 140 -7.74 -11.73 1.74
N SER A 141 -8.47 -12.21 2.75
CA SER A 141 -9.53 -13.22 2.56
C SER A 141 -10.73 -12.72 1.75
N ARG A 142 -11.00 -11.42 1.81
CA ARG A 142 -12.19 -10.81 1.17
C ARG A 142 -12.00 -10.48 -0.30
N PHE A 143 -10.75 -10.24 -0.74
CA PHE A 143 -10.48 -9.76 -2.09
C PHE A 143 -9.25 -10.43 -2.71
N SER A 144 -9.40 -10.86 -3.95
CA SER A 144 -8.27 -11.22 -4.81
C SER A 144 -8.05 -10.11 -5.81
N VAL A 145 -6.84 -9.54 -5.80
CA VAL A 145 -6.48 -8.48 -6.75
C VAL A 145 -5.96 -9.09 -8.02
N ASP A 146 -6.37 -8.54 -9.15
CA ASP A 146 -5.92 -8.95 -10.47
C ASP A 146 -4.55 -8.33 -10.78
N VAL A 147 -3.51 -8.97 -10.26
CA VAL A 147 -2.09 -8.63 -10.46
C VAL A 147 -1.34 -9.85 -10.96
N PRO A 148 -0.19 -9.68 -11.62
CA PRO A 148 0.64 -10.81 -12.04
C PRO A 148 0.99 -11.74 -10.88
N VAL A 149 0.91 -13.06 -11.15
CA VAL A 149 1.17 -14.11 -10.17
C VAL A 149 2.55 -14.71 -10.43
N VAL A 150 3.35 -14.85 -9.38
CA VAL A 150 4.67 -15.47 -9.39
C VAL A 150 4.61 -16.77 -8.60
N GLU A 151 5.06 -17.85 -9.23
CA GLU A 151 5.09 -19.20 -8.65
C GLU A 151 6.45 -19.87 -8.87
N GLY A 152 6.63 -21.03 -8.28
CA GLY A 152 7.82 -21.87 -8.48
C GLY A 152 8.87 -21.74 -7.39
N ALA A 153 10.14 -21.74 -7.76
CA ALA A 153 11.26 -21.68 -6.83
C ALA A 153 11.60 -20.21 -6.48
N ILE A 154 10.70 -19.54 -5.79
CA ILE A 154 10.86 -18.14 -5.36
C ILE A 154 12.02 -18.07 -4.37
N PRO A 155 13.08 -17.24 -4.63
CA PRO A 155 14.25 -17.17 -3.76
C PRO A 155 14.05 -16.20 -2.60
N MET A 156 12.90 -16.30 -1.93
CA MET A 156 12.57 -15.54 -0.71
C MET A 156 11.97 -16.51 0.30
N SER A 157 12.30 -16.32 1.57
CA SER A 157 11.77 -17.11 2.68
C SER A 157 10.82 -16.27 3.51
N ILE A 158 9.56 -16.23 3.12
CA ILE A 158 8.54 -15.39 3.75
C ILE A 158 7.66 -16.22 4.69
N PRO A 159 7.73 -16.00 6.01
CA PRO A 159 6.88 -16.71 6.96
C PRO A 159 5.39 -16.42 6.73
N ARG A 160 4.53 -17.36 7.08
CA ARG A 160 3.09 -17.14 6.99
C ARG A 160 2.64 -15.95 7.82
N GLY A 161 1.85 -15.06 7.23
CA GLY A 161 1.37 -13.84 7.91
C GLY A 161 2.43 -12.74 8.04
N TYR A 162 3.57 -12.89 7.38
CA TYR A 162 4.62 -11.86 7.38
C TYR A 162 4.13 -10.55 6.80
N LYS A 163 4.60 -9.45 7.40
CA LYS A 163 4.41 -8.09 6.90
C LYS A 163 5.70 -7.30 7.11
N GLY A 164 6.18 -6.67 6.07
CA GLY A 164 7.44 -5.92 6.08
C GLY A 164 8.26 -6.07 4.80
N GLU A 165 9.45 -5.52 4.81
CA GLU A 165 10.43 -5.72 3.75
C GLU A 165 11.10 -7.10 3.87
N PRO A 166 11.59 -7.69 2.76
CA PRO A 166 12.35 -8.94 2.81
C PRO A 166 13.54 -8.84 3.78
N ALA A 167 13.80 -9.93 4.50
CA ALA A 167 14.77 -9.93 5.60
C ALA A 167 16.22 -9.74 5.13
N THR A 168 16.57 -10.33 3.99
CA THR A 168 17.94 -10.31 3.46
C THR A 168 18.09 -9.33 2.30
N GLU A 169 19.32 -8.82 2.11
CA GLU A 169 19.64 -7.96 0.98
C GLU A 169 19.44 -8.67 -0.37
N GLN A 170 19.73 -9.96 -0.43
CA GLN A 170 19.54 -10.75 -1.65
C GLN A 170 18.06 -10.84 -2.04
N GLU A 171 17.19 -11.06 -1.07
CA GLU A 171 15.74 -11.07 -1.29
C GLU A 171 15.21 -9.70 -1.72
N ARG A 172 15.69 -8.60 -1.08
CA ARG A 172 15.32 -7.23 -1.48
C ARG A 172 15.74 -6.91 -2.92
N VAL A 173 16.97 -7.26 -3.28
CA VAL A 173 17.47 -7.06 -4.66
C VAL A 173 16.62 -7.84 -5.66
N TRP A 174 16.34 -9.12 -5.37
CA TRP A 174 15.53 -9.94 -6.26
C TRP A 174 14.09 -9.41 -6.38
N LEU A 175 13.45 -9.05 -5.27
CA LEU A 175 12.12 -8.45 -5.28
C LEU A 175 12.12 -7.13 -6.07
N GLY A 176 13.11 -6.26 -5.87
CA GLY A 176 13.26 -5.03 -6.64
C GLY A 176 13.36 -5.26 -8.15
N GLN A 177 14.07 -6.32 -8.56
CA GLN A 177 14.15 -6.71 -9.98
C GLN A 177 12.79 -7.21 -10.51
N MET A 178 12.03 -7.96 -9.70
CA MET A 178 10.67 -8.41 -10.06
C MET A 178 9.70 -7.24 -10.16
N LEU A 179 9.80 -6.28 -9.26
CA LEU A 179 9.01 -5.04 -9.30
C LEU A 179 9.33 -4.21 -10.54
N ALA A 180 10.61 -4.09 -10.93
CA ALA A 180 11.02 -3.41 -12.15
C ALA A 180 10.49 -4.12 -13.41
N LEU A 181 10.49 -5.47 -13.43
CA LEU A 181 9.88 -6.27 -14.48
C LEU A 181 8.39 -5.97 -14.60
N THR A 182 7.67 -6.00 -13.48
CA THR A 182 6.23 -5.76 -13.42
C THR A 182 5.87 -4.32 -13.79
N ALA A 183 6.63 -3.34 -13.34
CA ALA A 183 6.44 -1.94 -13.72
C ALA A 183 6.60 -1.74 -15.24
N HIS A 184 7.57 -2.41 -15.87
CA HIS A 184 7.75 -2.37 -17.32
C HIS A 184 6.54 -2.99 -18.06
N MET A 185 6.05 -4.14 -17.57
CA MET A 185 4.85 -4.78 -18.12
C MET A 185 3.62 -3.86 -18.01
N ASN A 186 3.42 -3.23 -16.87
CA ASN A 186 2.26 -2.34 -16.63
C ASN A 186 2.26 -1.07 -17.48
N GLY A 187 3.41 -0.65 -18.02
CA GLY A 187 3.57 0.50 -18.89
C GLY A 187 3.19 0.29 -20.36
N GLY A 188 2.79 -0.93 -20.78
CA GLY A 188 2.58 -1.24 -22.19
C GLY A 188 1.51 -2.29 -22.48
N ILE A 189 1.58 -2.87 -23.69
CA ILE A 189 0.66 -3.91 -24.19
C ILE A 189 0.69 -5.20 -23.34
N TRP A 190 1.72 -5.38 -22.54
CA TRP A 190 1.94 -6.57 -21.73
C TRP A 190 1.12 -6.60 -20.45
N LYS A 191 0.53 -5.47 -20.02
CA LYS A 191 -0.25 -5.34 -18.78
C LYS A 191 -1.39 -6.36 -18.67
N THR A 192 -2.07 -6.60 -19.77
CA THR A 192 -3.19 -7.54 -19.84
C THR A 192 -2.78 -8.92 -20.36
N ASN A 193 -1.60 -9.03 -20.95
CA ASN A 193 -1.19 -10.24 -21.66
C ASN A 193 -0.32 -11.19 -20.81
N ILE A 194 0.44 -10.70 -19.83
CA ILE A 194 1.24 -11.56 -18.95
C ILE A 194 0.69 -11.50 -17.54
N ARG A 195 0.08 -12.60 -17.10
CA ARG A 195 -0.55 -12.75 -15.79
C ARG A 195 0.12 -13.77 -14.91
N HIS A 196 0.93 -14.64 -15.49
CA HIS A 196 1.59 -15.74 -14.78
C HIS A 196 3.08 -15.78 -15.09
N MET A 197 3.88 -15.89 -14.04
CA MET A 197 5.33 -16.00 -14.08
C MET A 197 5.75 -17.19 -13.24
N ASN A 198 6.68 -18.02 -13.74
CA ASN A 198 7.24 -19.12 -12.99
C ASN A 198 8.74 -18.94 -12.80
N VAL A 199 9.21 -19.14 -11.59
CA VAL A 199 10.64 -19.14 -11.26
C VAL A 199 11.14 -20.58 -11.21
N GLU A 200 12.05 -20.92 -12.11
CA GLU A 200 12.70 -22.24 -12.12
C GLU A 200 13.72 -22.35 -10.97
N LYS A 201 14.08 -23.58 -10.61
CA LYS A 201 15.18 -23.86 -9.65
C LYS A 201 16.52 -23.27 -10.08
N SER A 202 16.71 -23.06 -11.37
CA SER A 202 17.87 -22.40 -11.95
C SER A 202 17.90 -20.87 -11.74
N GLY A 203 16.79 -20.29 -11.22
CA GLY A 203 16.59 -18.86 -11.09
C GLY A 203 16.06 -18.17 -12.36
N ASN A 204 15.81 -18.93 -13.44
CA ASN A 204 15.21 -18.35 -14.64
C ASN A 204 13.73 -18.03 -14.42
N ILE A 205 13.29 -16.89 -14.89
CA ILE A 205 11.88 -16.51 -14.95
C ILE A 205 11.31 -16.93 -16.30
N ILE A 206 10.17 -17.61 -16.26
CA ILE A 206 9.38 -17.96 -17.43
C ILE A 206 8.12 -17.13 -17.40
N LEU A 207 7.82 -16.43 -18.50
CA LEU A 207 6.59 -15.65 -18.67
C LEU A 207 5.61 -16.46 -19.51
N TYR A 208 4.37 -16.50 -19.07
CA TYR A 208 3.28 -17.14 -19.78
C TYR A 208 2.29 -16.07 -20.26
N PRO A 209 2.19 -15.83 -21.57
CA PRO A 209 1.18 -14.95 -22.10
C PRO A 209 -0.22 -15.54 -21.91
N LEU A 210 -1.20 -14.68 -21.79
CA LEU A 210 -2.61 -15.07 -21.67
C LEU A 210 -3.14 -15.60 -23.02
N GLU A 211 -2.72 -14.95 -24.09
CA GLU A 211 -3.02 -15.35 -25.47
C GLU A 211 -1.74 -15.95 -26.09
N GLY A 212 -1.85 -17.15 -26.64
CA GLY A 212 -0.73 -17.90 -27.18
C GLY A 212 -0.51 -19.22 -26.45
N LYS A 213 0.30 -20.09 -27.07
CA LYS A 213 0.67 -21.40 -26.47
C LYS A 213 2.17 -21.44 -26.10
N GLU A 214 2.89 -20.42 -26.50
CA GLU A 214 4.32 -20.29 -26.25
C GLU A 214 4.58 -19.81 -24.83
N ARG A 215 5.74 -20.18 -24.32
CA ARG A 215 6.31 -19.66 -23.09
C ARG A 215 7.62 -18.91 -23.41
N PHE A 216 7.85 -17.81 -22.71
CA PHE A 216 9.09 -17.06 -22.88
C PHE A 216 10.03 -17.37 -21.72
N ILE A 217 11.20 -17.97 -22.03
CA ILE A 217 12.29 -18.10 -21.06
C ILE A 217 12.98 -16.73 -20.95
N PHE A 218 12.49 -15.93 -20.02
CA PHE A 218 13.02 -14.59 -19.79
C PHE A 218 14.39 -14.61 -19.13
N GLY A 219 14.69 -15.65 -18.34
CA GLY A 219 15.90 -15.77 -17.55
C GLY A 219 15.92 -14.82 -16.37
N ALA A 220 17.09 -14.33 -15.98
CA ALA A 220 17.20 -13.33 -14.92
C ALA A 220 16.46 -12.03 -15.30
N PRO A 221 15.85 -11.32 -14.33
CA PRO A 221 15.08 -10.08 -14.55
C PRO A 221 16.00 -8.86 -14.76
N VAL A 222 16.86 -8.95 -15.77
CA VAL A 222 17.81 -7.93 -16.22
C VAL A 222 17.62 -7.67 -17.70
N ARG A 223 18.05 -6.53 -18.19
CA ARG A 223 17.87 -6.09 -19.59
C ARG A 223 16.40 -6.12 -20.03
N ILE A 224 15.53 -5.73 -19.13
CA ILE A 224 14.08 -5.86 -19.27
C ILE A 224 13.57 -5.25 -20.58
N PRO A 225 13.87 -3.98 -20.94
CA PRO A 225 13.38 -3.38 -22.18
C PRO A 225 13.86 -4.11 -23.44
N GLU A 226 15.12 -4.59 -23.45
CA GLU A 226 15.68 -5.34 -24.59
C GLU A 226 14.89 -6.64 -24.81
N LYS A 227 14.63 -7.39 -23.76
CA LYS A 227 13.92 -8.67 -23.86
C LYS A 227 12.46 -8.50 -24.26
N PHE A 228 11.77 -7.48 -23.75
CA PHE A 228 10.42 -7.16 -24.21
C PHE A 228 10.39 -6.72 -25.67
N GLY A 229 11.38 -5.96 -26.13
CA GLY A 229 11.53 -5.64 -27.56
C GLY A 229 11.78 -6.88 -28.43
N LEU A 230 12.45 -7.91 -27.91
CA LEU A 230 12.57 -9.20 -28.60
C LEU A 230 11.23 -9.98 -28.60
N MET A 231 10.44 -9.92 -27.54
CA MET A 231 9.09 -10.50 -27.50
C MET A 231 8.16 -9.83 -28.52
N GLU A 232 8.23 -8.50 -28.65
CA GLU A 232 7.47 -7.76 -29.67
C GLU A 232 7.90 -8.18 -31.09
N LYS A 233 9.20 -8.34 -31.34
CA LYS A 233 9.73 -8.85 -32.62
C LYS A 233 9.25 -10.27 -32.90
N TYR A 234 9.13 -11.13 -31.90
CA TYR A 234 8.57 -12.45 -32.07
C TYR A 234 7.17 -12.37 -32.64
N TYR A 235 6.27 -11.56 -32.08
CA TYR A 235 4.90 -11.43 -32.55
C TYR A 235 4.78 -10.67 -33.87
N THR A 236 5.63 -9.70 -34.13
CA THR A 236 5.53 -8.86 -35.33
C THR A 236 6.26 -9.41 -36.54
N ALA A 237 7.33 -10.19 -36.35
CA ALA A 237 8.18 -10.68 -37.44
C ALA A 237 8.20 -12.21 -37.55
N VAL A 238 8.23 -12.94 -36.43
CA VAL A 238 8.35 -14.41 -36.47
C VAL A 238 6.98 -15.06 -36.65
N VAL A 239 6.00 -14.72 -35.82
CA VAL A 239 4.65 -15.34 -35.90
C VAL A 239 3.99 -15.19 -37.28
N PRO A 240 4.03 -14.03 -37.95
CA PRO A 240 3.48 -13.88 -39.30
C PRO A 240 4.21 -14.68 -40.38
N ALA A 241 5.49 -15.03 -40.15
CA ALA A 241 6.32 -15.76 -41.11
C ALA A 241 6.22 -17.28 -40.98
N VAL A 242 5.52 -17.77 -39.93
CA VAL A 242 5.37 -19.22 -39.67
C VAL A 242 3.92 -19.52 -39.30
N ASP A 243 3.55 -20.79 -39.29
CA ASP A 243 2.22 -21.21 -38.82
C ASP A 243 2.05 -20.86 -37.33
N ALA A 244 0.86 -20.35 -36.96
CA ALA A 244 0.53 -20.02 -35.59
C ALA A 244 0.69 -21.24 -34.67
N GLY A 245 1.44 -21.07 -33.59
CA GLY A 245 1.72 -22.11 -32.61
C GLY A 245 2.84 -23.10 -33.02
N LYS A 246 3.62 -22.80 -34.06
CA LYS A 246 4.78 -23.62 -34.47
C LYS A 246 5.82 -23.75 -33.36
N TYR A 247 6.05 -22.70 -32.61
CA TYR A 247 7.00 -22.69 -31.49
C TYR A 247 6.28 -22.68 -30.16
N SER A 248 6.70 -23.56 -29.26
CA SER A 248 6.14 -23.65 -27.90
C SER A 248 7.03 -22.94 -26.86
N CYS A 249 8.23 -22.54 -27.25
CA CYS A 249 9.20 -21.92 -26.36
C CYS A 249 10.04 -20.89 -27.12
N VAL A 250 10.16 -19.70 -26.51
CA VAL A 250 10.99 -18.61 -27.01
C VAL A 250 12.00 -18.23 -25.94
N ASP A 251 13.29 -18.44 -26.20
CA ASP A 251 14.37 -18.19 -25.25
C ASP A 251 14.98 -16.80 -25.48
N LEU A 252 14.89 -15.93 -24.48
CA LEU A 252 15.33 -14.53 -24.48
C LEU A 252 16.60 -14.29 -23.67
N ARG A 253 17.27 -15.34 -23.20
CA ARG A 253 18.44 -15.22 -22.33
C ARG A 253 19.66 -14.66 -23.09
N TYR A 254 19.71 -14.88 -24.39
CA TYR A 254 20.82 -14.46 -25.24
C TYR A 254 20.68 -12.99 -25.67
N ARG A 255 21.78 -12.24 -25.59
CA ARG A 255 21.79 -10.81 -25.92
C ARG A 255 21.48 -10.57 -27.39
N GLY A 256 20.48 -9.74 -27.69
CA GLY A 256 20.10 -9.35 -29.06
C GLY A 256 19.50 -10.48 -29.89
N GLN A 257 19.25 -11.67 -29.34
CA GLN A 257 18.77 -12.85 -30.04
C GLN A 257 17.57 -13.45 -29.33
N LEU A 258 16.66 -14.04 -30.10
CA LEU A 258 15.60 -14.91 -29.62
C LEU A 258 15.76 -16.28 -30.28
N ILE A 259 15.57 -17.36 -29.51
CA ILE A 259 15.68 -18.73 -30.01
C ILE A 259 14.32 -19.39 -29.86
N CYS A 260 13.69 -19.73 -31.00
CA CYS A 260 12.38 -20.39 -31.04
C CYS A 260 12.56 -21.93 -31.13
N ARG A 261 11.78 -22.66 -30.31
CA ARG A 261 11.77 -24.13 -30.27
C ARG A 261 10.36 -24.69 -30.25
#